data_962d13a82f04f6057bd03c264ac9b888
#
_entry.id   962d13a82f04f6057bd03c264ac9b888
#
_cell.length_a   1.000
_cell.length_b   1.000
_cell.length_c   1.000
_cell.angle_alpha   90.00
_cell.angle_beta   90.00
_cell.angle_gamma   90.00
#
_symmetry.space_group_name_H-M   'P 1'
#
loop_
_entity.id
_entity.type
_entity.pdbx_description
1 polymer ?
#
loop_
_entity_poly.entity_id
_entity_poly.type
_entity_poly.pdbx_seq_one_letter_code
_entity_poly.pdbx_strand_id
1 'polypeptide(L)'
;LTVGIGSSSFKAENHTETTEAVESNLVSNNDIHITAKKDIEMKGSQVIGNNVSMKAGENITLDAAENRSTSATKQSSKSSQAGMTFAPTGNSFYANVSKGQGNETEETLTHTSSQVIARKDLTTESGKDTTLRGSNVYGDKVTMKVGGNLTIESVQDKDNYTSHNESKGMGLSTGTSKATAGHGGLSVGTSKGTTDSTYESVTNQAGITAGSQGYDISVKDNTHIKGSV
;
A
#
# COMPACT_ATOMS: atom_id res chain seq x y z
N LEU A 1 9.86 45.22 27.67
CA LEU A 1 9.26 44.11 28.40
C LEU A 1 8.02 43.63 27.71
N THR A 2 7.94 42.31 27.43
CA THR A 2 6.72 41.69 26.87
C THR A 2 6.16 40.76 27.94
N VAL A 3 4.87 40.88 28.20
CA VAL A 3 4.13 40.01 29.09
C VAL A 3 2.92 39.47 28.32
N GLY A 4 2.73 38.20 28.35
CA GLY A 4 1.60 37.56 27.65
C GLY A 4 1.15 36.31 28.34
N ILE A 5 -0.10 35.95 28.06
CA ILE A 5 -0.74 34.69 28.48
C ILE A 5 -1.24 33.99 27.24
N GLY A 6 -1.10 32.70 27.20
CA GLY A 6 -1.57 31.90 26.07
C GLY A 6 -1.96 30.48 26.49
N SER A 7 -2.82 29.89 25.70
CA SER A 7 -3.21 28.50 25.84
C SER A 7 -3.12 27.82 24.44
N SER A 8 -2.59 26.63 24.44
CA SER A 8 -2.60 25.79 23.22
C SER A 8 -3.05 24.39 23.57
N SER A 9 -3.78 23.79 22.66
CA SER A 9 -4.16 22.39 22.71
C SER A 9 -3.93 21.73 21.37
N PHE A 10 -3.41 20.51 21.40
CA PHE A 10 -3.23 19.66 20.24
C PHE A 10 -3.84 18.29 20.56
N LYS A 11 -4.59 17.76 19.61
CA LYS A 11 -5.15 16.42 19.67
C LYS A 11 -4.85 15.72 18.36
N ALA A 12 -4.30 14.52 18.44
CA ALA A 12 -4.11 13.63 17.30
C ALA A 12 -4.71 12.26 17.65
N GLU A 13 -5.41 11.69 16.70
CA GLU A 13 -5.94 10.33 16.75
C GLU A 13 -5.43 9.60 15.53
N ASN A 14 -4.84 8.43 15.73
CA ASN A 14 -4.40 7.55 14.66
C ASN A 14 -5.10 6.20 14.82
N HIS A 15 -5.65 5.71 13.73
CA HIS A 15 -6.24 4.38 13.63
C HIS A 15 -5.57 3.65 12.48
N THR A 16 -4.98 2.48 12.77
CA THR A 16 -4.33 1.66 11.77
C THR A 16 -4.90 0.25 11.82
N GLU A 17 -5.31 -0.26 10.69
CA GLU A 17 -5.72 -1.65 10.49
C GLU A 17 -4.76 -2.28 9.48
N THR A 18 -4.23 -3.45 9.82
CA THR A 18 -3.33 -4.21 8.95
C THR A 18 -3.80 -5.65 8.87
N THR A 19 -3.92 -6.14 7.65
CA THR A 19 -4.17 -7.56 7.35
C THR A 19 -3.02 -8.06 6.50
N GLU A 20 -2.31 -9.07 7.00
CA GLU A 20 -1.18 -9.68 6.30
C GLU A 20 -1.45 -11.16 6.05
N ALA A 21 -1.14 -11.61 4.85
CA ALA A 21 -1.17 -13.01 4.51
C ALA A 21 0.04 -13.73 5.13
N VAL A 22 -0.21 -14.84 5.78
CA VAL A 22 0.85 -15.73 6.27
C VAL A 22 1.11 -16.80 5.22
N GLU A 23 2.35 -16.86 4.74
CA GLU A 23 2.76 -17.84 3.74
C GLU A 23 2.69 -19.27 4.30
N SER A 24 2.18 -20.19 3.47
CA SER A 24 2.25 -21.63 3.73
C SER A 24 3.36 -22.23 2.87
N ASN A 25 4.32 -22.90 3.52
CA ASN A 25 5.51 -23.40 2.84
C ASN A 25 5.56 -24.92 2.86
N LEU A 26 5.71 -25.52 1.68
CA LEU A 26 6.00 -26.93 1.48
C LEU A 26 7.39 -27.07 0.88
N VAL A 27 8.37 -27.43 1.69
CA VAL A 27 9.78 -27.47 1.28
C VAL A 27 10.35 -28.88 1.49
N SER A 28 10.97 -29.42 0.45
CA SER A 28 11.65 -30.72 0.49
C SER A 28 12.95 -30.67 -0.30
N ASN A 29 13.94 -31.44 0.16
CA ASN A 29 15.15 -31.71 -0.64
C ASN A 29 14.95 -32.81 -1.67
N ASN A 30 13.85 -33.56 -1.56
CA ASN A 30 13.45 -34.60 -2.48
C ASN A 30 12.34 -34.14 -3.41
N ASP A 31 11.75 -35.06 -4.14
CA ASP A 31 10.67 -34.80 -5.06
C ASP A 31 9.36 -34.52 -4.30
N ILE A 32 8.55 -33.65 -4.85
CA ILE A 32 7.22 -33.31 -4.35
C ILE A 32 6.18 -33.70 -5.41
N HIS A 33 5.18 -34.45 -4.98
CA HIS A 33 4.04 -34.84 -5.81
C HIS A 33 2.75 -34.38 -5.16
N ILE A 34 2.02 -33.50 -5.83
CA ILE A 34 0.72 -32.99 -5.39
C ILE A 34 -0.32 -33.51 -6.39
N THR A 35 -1.30 -34.25 -5.92
CA THR A 35 -2.37 -34.77 -6.78
C THR A 35 -3.72 -34.51 -6.16
N ALA A 36 -4.62 -33.94 -6.94
CA ALA A 36 -6.02 -33.69 -6.56
C ALA A 36 -6.97 -34.25 -7.63
N LYS A 37 -8.11 -34.80 -7.19
CA LYS A 37 -9.16 -35.27 -8.14
C LYS A 37 -9.87 -34.10 -8.83
N LYS A 38 -9.90 -32.94 -8.20
CA LYS A 38 -10.49 -31.71 -8.74
C LYS A 38 -9.43 -30.64 -8.86
N ASP A 39 -9.37 -29.74 -7.91
CA ASP A 39 -8.59 -28.52 -8.00
C ASP A 39 -7.36 -28.55 -7.09
N ILE A 40 -6.30 -27.90 -7.54
CA ILE A 40 -5.17 -27.49 -6.72
C ILE A 40 -5.20 -25.97 -6.66
N GLU A 41 -5.31 -25.43 -5.44
CA GLU A 41 -5.31 -23.99 -5.20
C GLU A 41 -4.17 -23.64 -4.23
N MET A 42 -3.38 -22.65 -4.61
CA MET A 42 -2.33 -22.04 -3.78
C MET A 42 -2.54 -20.54 -3.75
N LYS A 43 -2.49 -19.96 -2.56
CA LYS A 43 -2.63 -18.52 -2.36
C LYS A 43 -1.57 -17.99 -1.40
N GLY A 44 -0.67 -17.13 -1.89
CA GLY A 44 0.46 -16.61 -1.12
C GLY A 44 1.28 -17.73 -0.49
N SER A 45 1.59 -18.78 -1.24
CA SER A 45 2.16 -20.02 -0.73
C SER A 45 3.36 -20.45 -1.55
N GLN A 46 4.25 -21.22 -0.95
CA GLN A 46 5.49 -21.64 -1.60
C GLN A 46 5.65 -23.16 -1.59
N VAL A 47 6.01 -23.73 -2.74
CA VAL A 47 6.40 -25.14 -2.90
C VAL A 47 7.81 -25.20 -3.48
N ILE A 48 8.74 -25.84 -2.77
CA ILE A 48 10.13 -25.99 -3.20
C ILE A 48 10.55 -27.45 -3.11
N GLY A 49 10.92 -28.05 -4.25
CA GLY A 49 11.36 -29.45 -4.33
C GLY A 49 12.54 -29.64 -5.26
N ASN A 50 13.06 -30.89 -5.34
CA ASN A 50 14.03 -31.29 -6.34
C ASN A 50 13.33 -31.40 -7.70
N ASN A 51 12.39 -32.34 -7.84
CA ASN A 51 11.38 -32.32 -8.89
C ASN A 51 10.02 -31.97 -8.24
N VAL A 52 9.20 -31.17 -8.93
CA VAL A 52 7.85 -30.85 -8.46
C VAL A 52 6.84 -31.26 -9.50
N SER A 53 5.88 -32.09 -9.10
CA SER A 53 4.78 -32.53 -9.96
C SER A 53 3.44 -32.15 -9.33
N MET A 54 2.62 -31.44 -10.08
CA MET A 54 1.27 -31.04 -9.69
C MET A 54 0.27 -31.57 -10.71
N LYS A 55 -0.69 -32.38 -10.26
CA LYS A 55 -1.73 -32.94 -11.13
C LYS A 55 -3.11 -32.70 -10.55
N ALA A 56 -3.94 -31.94 -11.25
CA ALA A 56 -5.34 -31.71 -10.93
C ALA A 56 -6.26 -32.32 -11.98
N GLY A 57 -7.35 -32.95 -11.54
CA GLY A 57 -8.37 -33.45 -12.44
C GLY A 57 -9.22 -32.33 -13.08
N GLU A 58 -9.26 -31.16 -12.47
CA GLU A 58 -9.90 -29.97 -12.99
C GLU A 58 -8.90 -28.81 -13.12
N ASN A 59 -8.81 -27.90 -12.14
CA ASN A 59 -8.06 -26.67 -12.29
C ASN A 59 -6.79 -26.64 -11.42
N ILE A 60 -5.78 -25.90 -11.89
CA ILE A 60 -4.64 -25.46 -11.08
C ILE A 60 -4.68 -23.94 -10.98
N THR A 61 -4.77 -23.40 -9.77
CA THR A 61 -4.80 -21.98 -9.51
C THR A 61 -3.68 -21.62 -8.54
N LEU A 62 -2.74 -20.81 -9.01
CA LEU A 62 -1.70 -20.20 -8.19
C LEU A 62 -2.00 -18.70 -8.13
N ASP A 63 -2.35 -18.19 -6.98
CA ASP A 63 -2.78 -16.81 -6.77
C ASP A 63 -1.92 -16.12 -5.73
N ALA A 64 -1.67 -14.85 -5.91
CA ALA A 64 -1.06 -14.03 -4.87
C ALA A 64 -2.06 -13.75 -3.75
N ALA A 65 -1.58 -13.70 -2.52
CA ALA A 65 -2.37 -13.23 -1.39
C ALA A 65 -2.25 -11.73 -1.22
N GLU A 66 -3.34 -11.08 -0.87
CA GLU A 66 -3.40 -9.64 -0.63
C GLU A 66 -3.02 -9.31 0.80
N ASN A 67 -2.17 -8.29 0.96
CA ASN A 67 -1.87 -7.63 2.22
C ASN A 67 -2.42 -6.22 2.15
N ARG A 68 -3.16 -5.81 3.17
CA ARG A 68 -3.80 -4.50 3.22
C ARG A 68 -3.44 -3.78 4.50
N SER A 69 -3.03 -2.53 4.37
CA SER A 69 -2.85 -1.61 5.48
C SER A 69 -3.66 -0.35 5.23
N THR A 70 -4.44 0.06 6.21
CA THR A 70 -5.19 1.30 6.19
C THR A 70 -4.83 2.11 7.42
N SER A 71 -4.36 3.33 7.23
CA SER A 71 -4.05 4.27 8.29
C SER A 71 -4.89 5.53 8.14
N ALA A 72 -5.55 5.94 9.21
CA ALA A 72 -6.33 7.16 9.25
C ALA A 72 -5.89 8.02 10.44
N THR A 73 -5.41 9.23 10.15
CA THR A 73 -4.97 10.18 11.16
C THR A 73 -5.86 11.41 11.15
N LYS A 74 -6.35 11.79 12.34
CA LYS A 74 -7.09 13.03 12.55
C LYS A 74 -6.33 13.91 13.50
N GLN A 75 -6.14 15.16 13.13
CA GLN A 75 -5.43 16.16 13.94
C GLN A 75 -6.31 17.38 14.18
N SER A 76 -6.25 17.93 15.38
CA SER A 76 -6.85 19.23 15.65
C SER A 76 -5.94 20.05 16.58
N SER A 77 -5.78 21.31 16.27
CA SER A 77 -5.02 22.28 17.06
C SER A 77 -5.86 23.51 17.34
N LYS A 78 -5.69 24.06 18.53
CA LYS A 78 -6.27 25.35 18.90
C LYS A 78 -5.20 26.12 19.68
N SER A 79 -5.08 27.41 19.40
CA SER A 79 -4.24 28.28 20.20
C SER A 79 -4.92 29.63 20.42
N SER A 80 -4.70 30.20 21.59
CA SER A 80 -5.09 31.57 21.92
C SER A 80 -3.94 32.24 22.69
N GLN A 81 -3.61 33.45 22.32
CA GLN A 81 -2.58 34.22 22.95
C GLN A 81 -3.04 35.66 23.06
N ALA A 82 -2.74 36.31 24.20
CA ALA A 82 -2.88 37.73 24.37
C ALA A 82 -1.70 38.28 25.16
N GLY A 83 -1.24 39.45 24.83
CA GLY A 83 -0.11 40.05 25.52
C GLY A 83 0.06 41.53 25.24
N MET A 84 0.97 42.11 26.02
CA MET A 84 1.36 43.51 25.93
C MET A 84 2.88 43.61 25.86
N THR A 85 3.36 44.48 25.02
CA THR A 85 4.78 44.85 24.97
C THR A 85 4.94 46.29 25.42
N PHE A 86 5.84 46.49 26.38
CA PHE A 86 6.23 47.79 26.92
C PHE A 86 7.60 48.15 26.35
N ALA A 87 7.68 49.26 25.62
CA ALA A 87 8.91 49.77 25.05
C ALA A 87 9.04 51.27 25.29
N PRO A 88 10.27 51.82 25.34
CA PRO A 88 10.46 53.27 25.49
C PRO A 88 9.80 54.12 24.40
N THR A 89 9.56 53.50 23.24
CA THR A 89 8.94 54.13 22.06
C THR A 89 7.40 53.94 22.01
N GLY A 90 6.82 53.26 22.99
CA GLY A 90 5.38 53.03 23.09
C GLY A 90 4.98 51.59 23.41
N ASN A 91 3.75 51.40 23.79
CA ASN A 91 3.22 50.10 24.17
C ASN A 91 2.41 49.51 23.03
N SER A 92 2.39 48.19 22.93
CA SER A 92 1.52 47.45 21.99
C SER A 92 0.78 46.34 22.70
N PHE A 93 -0.43 46.09 22.24
CA PHE A 93 -1.25 44.98 22.68
C PHE A 93 -1.48 44.04 21.48
N TYR A 94 -1.49 42.73 21.74
CA TYR A 94 -1.84 41.74 20.73
C TYR A 94 -2.75 40.64 21.31
N ALA A 95 -3.63 40.13 20.47
CA ALA A 95 -4.43 38.94 20.74
C ALA A 95 -4.54 38.13 19.49
N ASN A 96 -4.26 36.84 19.57
CA ASN A 96 -4.34 35.90 18.45
C ASN A 96 -5.12 34.66 18.85
N VAL A 97 -5.94 34.18 17.93
CA VAL A 97 -6.67 32.92 18.06
C VAL A 97 -6.47 32.14 16.79
N SER A 98 -6.13 30.87 16.87
CA SER A 98 -6.06 30.00 15.72
C SER A 98 -6.69 28.61 15.98
N LYS A 99 -7.19 28.01 14.92
CA LYS A 99 -7.70 26.64 14.90
C LYS A 99 -7.21 25.95 13.64
N GLY A 100 -6.65 24.76 13.79
CA GLY A 100 -6.27 23.88 12.69
C GLY A 100 -6.98 22.55 12.80
N GLN A 101 -7.29 21.95 11.68
CA GLN A 101 -7.82 20.58 11.55
C GLN A 101 -7.14 19.91 10.36
N GLY A 102 -6.79 18.63 10.52
CA GLY A 102 -6.20 17.81 9.47
C GLY A 102 -6.76 16.39 9.53
N ASN A 103 -6.98 15.82 8.36
CA ASN A 103 -7.32 14.41 8.20
C ASN A 103 -6.39 13.85 7.13
N GLU A 104 -5.80 12.70 7.42
CA GLU A 104 -4.96 11.94 6.48
C GLU A 104 -5.48 10.52 6.43
N THR A 105 -5.53 9.95 5.24
CA THR A 105 -5.87 8.55 5.03
C THR A 105 -4.87 7.97 4.04
N GLU A 106 -4.28 6.85 4.40
CA GLU A 106 -3.37 6.07 3.57
C GLU A 106 -3.92 4.64 3.49
N GLU A 107 -4.01 4.12 2.28
CA GLU A 107 -4.42 2.76 2.00
C GLU A 107 -3.39 2.10 1.10
N THR A 108 -2.70 1.09 1.63
CA THR A 108 -1.69 0.32 0.92
C THR A 108 -2.20 -1.09 0.69
N LEU A 109 -2.13 -1.55 -0.56
CA LEU A 109 -2.41 -2.92 -0.99
C LEU A 109 -1.14 -3.48 -1.61
N THR A 110 -0.59 -4.54 -1.03
CA THR A 110 0.54 -5.29 -1.58
C THR A 110 0.19 -6.76 -1.73
N HIS A 111 1.00 -7.47 -2.48
CA HIS A 111 0.74 -8.88 -2.78
C HIS A 111 1.92 -9.76 -2.38
N THR A 112 1.59 -10.90 -1.75
CA THR A 112 2.52 -12.00 -1.51
C THR A 112 2.33 -13.04 -2.59
N SER A 113 3.31 -13.25 -3.45
CA SER A 113 3.24 -14.15 -4.60
C SER A 113 3.22 -15.62 -4.18
N SER A 114 2.43 -16.44 -4.87
CA SER A 114 2.62 -17.89 -4.81
C SER A 114 3.78 -18.32 -5.70
N GLN A 115 4.59 -19.27 -5.22
CA GLN A 115 5.77 -19.73 -5.93
C GLN A 115 5.85 -21.26 -5.94
N VAL A 116 6.15 -21.82 -7.12
CA VAL A 116 6.48 -23.24 -7.26
C VAL A 116 7.87 -23.33 -7.88
N ILE A 117 8.82 -23.87 -7.11
CA ILE A 117 10.23 -23.96 -7.48
C ILE A 117 10.67 -25.41 -7.52
N ALA A 118 10.95 -25.91 -8.70
CA ALA A 118 11.65 -27.17 -8.89
C ALA A 118 13.13 -26.89 -9.20
N ARG A 119 14.04 -27.55 -8.47
CA ARG A 119 15.48 -27.41 -8.77
C ARG A 119 15.86 -28.08 -10.07
N LYS A 120 15.06 -29.05 -10.53
CA LYS A 120 15.20 -29.74 -11.81
C LYS A 120 13.90 -29.60 -12.62
N ASP A 121 13.06 -30.60 -12.59
CA ASP A 121 11.88 -30.68 -13.45
C ASP A 121 10.63 -30.21 -12.71
N LEU A 122 9.92 -29.26 -13.32
CA LEU A 122 8.57 -28.87 -12.94
C LEU A 122 7.59 -29.48 -13.95
N THR A 123 6.63 -30.24 -13.46
CA THR A 123 5.56 -30.79 -14.26
C THR A 123 4.21 -30.36 -13.69
N THR A 124 3.34 -29.73 -14.50
CA THR A 124 1.96 -29.44 -14.12
C THR A 124 1.00 -30.03 -15.14
N GLU A 125 -0.08 -30.62 -14.67
CA GLU A 125 -1.14 -31.17 -15.50
C GLU A 125 -2.49 -30.78 -14.90
N SER A 126 -3.31 -30.03 -15.66
CA SER A 126 -4.69 -29.71 -15.30
C SER A 126 -5.66 -30.31 -16.33
N GLY A 127 -6.76 -30.88 -15.84
CA GLY A 127 -7.81 -31.40 -16.71
C GLY A 127 -8.66 -30.30 -17.40
N LYS A 128 -8.66 -29.08 -16.81
CA LYS A 128 -9.29 -27.87 -17.32
C LYS A 128 -8.29 -26.72 -17.35
N ASP A 129 -8.52 -25.65 -16.60
CA ASP A 129 -7.74 -24.43 -16.68
C ASP A 129 -6.52 -24.42 -15.75
N THR A 130 -5.50 -23.65 -16.14
CA THR A 130 -4.39 -23.28 -15.27
C THR A 130 -4.31 -21.77 -15.19
N THR A 131 -4.33 -21.22 -13.97
CA THR A 131 -4.26 -19.80 -13.71
C THR A 131 -3.06 -19.49 -12.82
N LEU A 132 -2.20 -18.58 -13.29
CA LEU A 132 -1.09 -17.99 -12.55
C LEU A 132 -1.35 -16.49 -12.40
N ARG A 133 -1.82 -16.05 -11.23
CA ARG A 133 -2.11 -14.64 -10.98
C ARG A 133 -1.20 -14.10 -9.86
N GLY A 134 -0.30 -13.17 -10.23
CA GLY A 134 0.72 -12.69 -9.31
C GLY A 134 1.63 -13.81 -8.78
N SER A 135 1.89 -14.83 -9.58
CA SER A 135 2.52 -16.08 -9.17
C SER A 135 3.61 -16.50 -10.14
N ASN A 136 4.61 -17.20 -9.64
CA ASN A 136 5.76 -17.63 -10.42
C ASN A 136 5.98 -19.13 -10.30
N VAL A 137 6.29 -19.75 -11.42
CA VAL A 137 6.75 -21.14 -11.48
C VAL A 137 8.13 -21.20 -12.10
N TYR A 138 9.00 -21.99 -11.48
CA TYR A 138 10.38 -22.16 -11.91
C TYR A 138 10.78 -23.63 -11.95
N GLY A 139 11.55 -24.03 -13.00
CA GLY A 139 12.21 -25.33 -13.11
C GLY A 139 13.36 -25.26 -14.11
N ASP A 140 14.36 -26.15 -14.02
CA ASP A 140 15.38 -26.26 -15.08
C ASP A 140 14.72 -26.70 -16.38
N LYS A 141 13.77 -27.66 -16.30
CA LYS A 141 12.77 -27.97 -17.32
C LYS A 141 11.37 -27.71 -16.79
N VAL A 142 10.55 -27.03 -17.60
CA VAL A 142 9.12 -26.78 -17.26
C VAL A 142 8.24 -27.48 -18.27
N THR A 143 7.44 -28.42 -17.81
CA THR A 143 6.41 -29.12 -18.61
C THR A 143 5.04 -28.77 -18.08
N MET A 144 4.18 -28.19 -18.92
CA MET A 144 2.80 -27.85 -18.56
C MET A 144 1.82 -28.45 -19.59
N LYS A 145 0.83 -29.19 -19.08
CA LYS A 145 -0.29 -29.70 -19.87
C LYS A 145 -1.57 -29.12 -19.32
N VAL A 146 -2.22 -28.28 -20.10
CA VAL A 146 -3.46 -27.59 -19.73
C VAL A 146 -4.61 -28.09 -20.59
N GLY A 147 -5.60 -28.71 -19.96
CA GLY A 147 -6.76 -29.28 -20.64
C GLY A 147 -7.82 -28.26 -21.07
N GLY A 148 -7.68 -27.00 -20.70
CA GLY A 148 -8.52 -25.85 -21.05
C GLY A 148 -7.67 -24.65 -21.39
N ASN A 149 -7.87 -23.53 -20.66
CA ASN A 149 -7.18 -22.26 -20.86
C ASN A 149 -5.98 -22.08 -19.91
N LEU A 150 -4.94 -21.44 -20.40
CA LEU A 150 -3.82 -20.94 -19.57
C LEU A 150 -3.94 -19.42 -19.41
N THR A 151 -4.01 -18.95 -18.16
CA THR A 151 -4.00 -17.52 -17.83
C THR A 151 -2.78 -17.20 -17.00
N ILE A 152 -1.98 -16.21 -17.42
CA ILE A 152 -0.83 -15.68 -16.67
C ILE A 152 -1.03 -14.17 -16.55
N GLU A 153 -1.26 -13.68 -15.33
CA GLU A 153 -1.56 -12.28 -15.06
C GLU A 153 -0.77 -11.76 -13.87
N SER A 154 -0.06 -10.65 -14.05
CA SER A 154 0.55 -9.93 -12.93
C SER A 154 -0.48 -9.10 -12.18
N VAL A 155 -0.31 -8.99 -10.87
CA VAL A 155 -1.12 -8.14 -10.00
C VAL A 155 -0.40 -6.85 -9.69
N GLN A 156 -1.15 -5.78 -9.43
CA GLN A 156 -0.61 -4.47 -9.13
C GLN A 156 -0.76 -4.16 -7.64
N ASP A 157 0.34 -3.77 -7.02
CA ASP A 157 0.33 -3.12 -5.73
C ASP A 157 -0.20 -1.69 -5.87
N LYS A 158 -0.91 -1.20 -4.86
CA LYS A 158 -1.52 0.12 -4.84
C LYS A 158 -1.19 0.84 -3.55
N ASP A 159 -0.97 2.14 -3.69
CA ASP A 159 -0.80 3.05 -2.58
C ASP A 159 -1.64 4.32 -2.85
N ASN A 160 -2.62 4.55 -2.00
CA ASN A 160 -3.53 5.68 -2.07
C ASN A 160 -3.33 6.55 -0.84
N TYR A 161 -3.01 7.80 -1.04
CA TYR A 161 -2.85 8.78 0.01
C TYR A 161 -3.77 9.97 -0.22
N THR A 162 -4.53 10.34 0.81
CA THR A 162 -5.39 11.53 0.81
C THR A 162 -5.13 12.34 2.07
N SER A 163 -4.86 13.62 1.91
CA SER A 163 -4.69 14.56 3.02
C SER A 163 -5.55 15.79 2.83
N HIS A 164 -6.22 16.20 3.88
CA HIS A 164 -7.00 17.43 3.94
C HIS A 164 -6.65 18.21 5.18
N ASN A 165 -6.11 19.44 5.00
CA ASN A 165 -5.70 20.31 6.07
C ASN A 165 -6.42 21.67 5.96
N GLU A 166 -6.97 22.15 7.06
CA GLU A 166 -7.60 23.46 7.16
C GLU A 166 -7.07 24.20 8.39
N SER A 167 -6.69 25.45 8.22
CA SER A 167 -6.35 26.33 9.36
C SER A 167 -7.04 27.68 9.23
N LYS A 168 -7.46 28.22 10.36
CA LYS A 168 -8.10 29.53 10.48
C LYS A 168 -7.44 30.28 11.64
N GLY A 169 -7.16 31.54 11.43
CA GLY A 169 -6.59 32.39 12.47
C GLY A 169 -7.13 33.82 12.40
N MET A 170 -7.22 34.42 13.55
CA MET A 170 -7.56 35.82 13.70
C MET A 170 -6.57 36.45 14.69
N GLY A 171 -6.04 37.59 14.32
CA GLY A 171 -5.14 38.38 15.16
C GLY A 171 -5.56 39.83 15.22
N LEU A 172 -5.47 40.40 16.40
CA LEU A 172 -5.65 41.82 16.69
C LEU A 172 -4.37 42.38 17.27
N SER A 173 -3.89 43.47 16.75
CA SER A 173 -2.76 44.20 17.34
C SER A 173 -3.05 45.70 17.39
N THR A 174 -2.58 46.38 18.42
CA THR A 174 -2.67 47.84 18.53
C THR A 174 -1.35 48.35 19.10
N GLY A 175 -0.94 49.53 18.66
CA GLY A 175 0.25 50.19 19.17
C GLY A 175 -0.05 51.65 19.57
N THR A 176 0.61 52.14 20.62
CA THR A 176 0.42 53.49 21.15
C THR A 176 1.66 54.39 20.99
N SER A 177 2.66 53.94 20.19
CA SER A 177 3.84 54.80 19.91
C SER A 177 3.48 55.99 18.99
N LYS A 178 4.26 57.08 19.08
CA LYS A 178 4.10 58.20 18.14
C LYS A 178 4.20 57.80 16.68
N ALA A 179 4.95 56.76 16.36
CA ALA A 179 5.12 56.23 15.02
C ALA A 179 3.99 55.27 14.62
N THR A 180 3.27 54.68 15.58
CA THR A 180 2.23 53.67 15.37
C THR A 180 0.90 53.99 16.06
N ALA A 181 0.78 55.23 16.62
CA ALA A 181 -0.46 55.70 17.27
C ALA A 181 -1.61 55.70 16.27
N GLY A 182 -2.67 54.97 16.54
CA GLY A 182 -3.81 54.83 15.68
C GLY A 182 -3.72 53.70 14.65
N HIS A 183 -2.64 52.96 14.55
CA HIS A 183 -2.52 51.78 13.69
C HIS A 183 -2.81 50.50 14.48
N GLY A 184 -4.06 50.16 14.59
CA GLY A 184 -4.51 48.85 14.98
C GLY A 184 -4.57 47.95 13.72
N GLY A 185 -4.11 46.73 13.85
CA GLY A 185 -4.18 45.72 12.79
C GLY A 185 -5.13 44.57 13.16
N LEU A 186 -6.11 44.31 12.30
CA LEU A 186 -6.89 43.11 12.33
C LEU A 186 -6.37 42.20 11.20
N SER A 187 -5.91 41.02 11.55
CA SER A 187 -5.51 40.00 10.60
C SER A 187 -6.47 38.81 10.68
N VAL A 188 -6.95 38.37 9.54
CA VAL A 188 -7.75 37.14 9.40
C VAL A 188 -7.08 36.31 8.34
N GLY A 189 -6.75 35.08 8.68
CA GLY A 189 -6.13 34.14 7.78
C GLY A 189 -6.91 32.84 7.72
N THR A 190 -7.05 32.30 6.55
CA THR A 190 -7.54 30.93 6.34
C THR A 190 -6.63 30.24 5.33
N SER A 191 -6.31 29.00 5.59
CA SER A 191 -5.54 28.16 4.68
C SER A 191 -6.24 26.80 4.58
N LYS A 192 -6.31 26.29 3.36
CA LYS A 192 -6.88 24.98 3.07
C LYS A 192 -5.95 24.30 2.08
N GLY A 193 -5.57 23.05 2.39
CA GLY A 193 -4.75 22.21 1.52
C GLY A 193 -5.39 20.84 1.38
N THR A 194 -5.38 20.32 0.17
CA THR A 194 -5.78 18.95 -0.15
C THR A 194 -4.70 18.33 -1.01
N THR A 195 -4.31 17.10 -0.67
CA THR A 195 -3.37 16.31 -1.46
C THR A 195 -3.98 14.94 -1.67
N ASP A 196 -4.07 14.54 -2.93
CA ASP A 196 -4.50 13.21 -3.34
C ASP A 196 -3.39 12.60 -4.20
N SER A 197 -2.98 11.39 -3.87
CA SER A 197 -1.96 10.64 -4.60
C SER A 197 -2.41 9.20 -4.74
N THR A 198 -2.28 8.66 -5.94
CA THR A 198 -2.51 7.25 -6.24
C THR A 198 -1.30 6.72 -6.98
N TYR A 199 -0.74 5.64 -6.48
CA TYR A 199 0.38 4.95 -7.09
C TYR A 199 0.01 3.49 -7.31
N GLU A 200 0.30 2.97 -8.51
CA GLU A 200 0.11 1.56 -8.86
C GLU A 200 1.38 1.03 -9.50
N SER A 201 1.82 -0.15 -9.06
CA SER A 201 3.01 -0.81 -9.61
C SER A 201 2.88 -2.32 -9.60
N VAL A 202 3.59 -2.97 -10.51
CA VAL A 202 3.80 -4.43 -10.47
C VAL A 202 5.14 -4.69 -9.79
N THR A 203 5.11 -5.11 -8.53
CA THR A 203 6.33 -5.43 -7.78
C THR A 203 6.87 -6.80 -8.17
N ASN A 204 5.98 -7.79 -8.38
CA ASN A 204 6.34 -9.13 -8.80
C ASN A 204 5.55 -9.50 -10.06
N GLN A 205 6.25 -9.65 -11.18
CA GLN A 205 5.62 -10.12 -12.40
C GLN A 205 5.28 -11.60 -12.28
N ALA A 206 4.06 -11.98 -12.69
CA ALA A 206 3.70 -13.37 -12.85
C ALA A 206 4.45 -13.97 -14.04
N GLY A 207 4.84 -15.24 -13.93
CA GLY A 207 5.57 -15.84 -15.01
C GLY A 207 5.90 -17.31 -14.86
N ILE A 208 6.40 -17.85 -15.97
CA ILE A 208 6.93 -19.20 -16.07
C ILE A 208 8.40 -19.06 -16.47
N THR A 209 9.31 -19.55 -15.64
CA THR A 209 10.74 -19.47 -15.91
C THR A 209 11.33 -20.87 -16.02
N ALA A 210 11.97 -21.16 -17.15
CA ALA A 210 12.71 -22.39 -17.33
C ALA A 210 14.22 -22.10 -17.38
N GLY A 211 14.99 -23.07 -16.88
CA GLY A 211 16.45 -23.07 -16.97
C GLY A 211 16.94 -23.62 -18.32
N SER A 212 18.05 -24.36 -18.26
CA SER A 212 18.79 -24.81 -19.46
C SER A 212 18.02 -25.83 -20.31
N GLN A 213 17.02 -26.52 -19.75
CA GLN A 213 16.26 -27.53 -20.47
C GLN A 213 14.95 -27.00 -21.08
N GLY A 214 14.64 -25.71 -20.87
CA GLY A 214 13.56 -25.00 -21.58
C GLY A 214 12.14 -25.41 -21.19
N TYR A 215 11.19 -25.10 -22.08
CA TYR A 215 9.75 -25.25 -21.89
C TYR A 215 9.16 -26.33 -22.79
N ASP A 216 8.14 -27.03 -22.27
CA ASP A 216 7.23 -27.86 -23.03
C ASP A 216 5.81 -27.54 -22.51
N ILE A 217 5.14 -26.57 -23.14
CA ILE A 217 3.83 -26.07 -22.72
C ILE A 217 2.80 -26.40 -23.79
N SER A 218 1.81 -27.21 -23.43
CA SER A 218 0.68 -27.58 -24.28
C SER A 218 -0.62 -27.10 -23.66
N VAL A 219 -1.35 -26.25 -24.38
CA VAL A 219 -2.64 -25.68 -23.97
C VAL A 219 -3.68 -26.12 -25.00
N LYS A 220 -4.79 -26.68 -24.53
CA LYS A 220 -5.83 -27.19 -25.42
C LYS A 220 -6.68 -26.08 -26.05
N ASP A 221 -7.03 -25.05 -25.24
CA ASP A 221 -7.93 -23.99 -25.70
C ASP A 221 -7.16 -22.67 -25.91
N ASN A 222 -7.26 -21.70 -25.01
CA ASN A 222 -6.67 -20.39 -25.18
C ASN A 222 -5.51 -20.12 -24.19
N THR A 223 -4.59 -19.24 -24.60
CA THR A 223 -3.58 -18.67 -23.70
C THR A 223 -3.78 -17.17 -23.56
N HIS A 224 -3.91 -16.69 -22.34
CA HIS A 224 -4.02 -15.28 -21.99
C HIS A 224 -2.83 -14.86 -21.14
N ILE A 225 -2.08 -13.84 -21.59
CA ILE A 225 -0.91 -13.31 -20.91
C ILE A 225 -1.08 -11.80 -20.72
N LYS A 226 -0.99 -11.33 -19.47
CA LYS A 226 -1.15 -9.92 -19.13
C LYS A 226 -0.10 -9.45 -18.12
N GLY A 227 0.78 -8.54 -18.58
CA GLY A 227 1.83 -7.94 -17.75
C GLY A 227 2.82 -8.95 -17.14
N SER A 228 3.00 -10.11 -17.77
CA SER A 228 3.80 -11.23 -17.28
C SER A 228 5.04 -11.48 -18.15
N VAL A 229 5.94 -12.30 -17.63
CA VAL A 229 7.20 -12.74 -18.29
C VAL A 229 7.23 -14.24 -18.46
#